data_8cc3e291518c71360c1212080df76e2a
#
_entry.id   8cc3e291518c71360c1212080df76e2a
#
_cell.length_a   1.000
_cell.length_b   1.000
_cell.length_c   1.000
_cell.angle_alpha   90.00
_cell.angle_beta   90.00
_cell.angle_gamma   90.00
#
_symmetry.space_group_name_H-M   'P 1'
#
loop_
_entity.id
_entity.type
_entity.pdbx_description
1 polymer ?
#
loop_
_entity_poly.entity_id
_entity_poly.type
_entity_poly.pdbx_seq_one_letter_code
_entity_poly.pdbx_strand_id
1 'polypeptide(L)'
;EEMISGDCTRFVRNENYWGEAPYYDEVVIKYIPEASSRLQALQTGEVDLIYGADLLSYDDYNQALSLDGIEGAINDGNTLTRNLVLNASSEILSDLKVRQAIAYAVNKEEITKGLTYGYETPATSLFAPGAPYTDITYNSTWSYDLDKANALLDEAGWVMNESTGIREKDGQQLSLNLSLIHISEPTRRRG
;
A
#
# COMPACT_ATOMS: atom_id res chain seq x y z
N GLU A 1 -24.66 20.33 -11.61
CA GLU A 1 -23.37 20.12 -10.94
C GLU A 1 -22.97 21.41 -10.22
N GLU A 2 -22.62 21.29 -8.95
CA GLU A 2 -22.16 22.39 -8.12
C GLU A 2 -20.90 21.92 -7.38
N MET A 3 -19.85 22.74 -7.36
CA MET A 3 -18.61 22.45 -6.67
C MET A 3 -18.28 23.56 -5.67
N ILE A 4 -18.19 23.20 -4.37
CA ILE A 4 -17.74 24.08 -3.31
C ILE A 4 -16.31 23.67 -2.95
N SER A 5 -15.35 24.53 -3.31
CA SER A 5 -13.92 24.23 -3.15
C SER A 5 -13.57 23.92 -1.68
N GLY A 6 -12.96 22.77 -1.44
CA GLY A 6 -12.56 22.31 -0.10
C GLY A 6 -13.68 21.74 0.75
N ASP A 7 -14.89 21.64 0.24
CA ASP A 7 -16.05 21.10 0.96
C ASP A 7 -16.70 19.93 0.21
N CYS A 8 -17.41 20.16 -0.87
CA CYS A 8 -18.12 19.10 -1.57
C CYS A 8 -18.31 19.37 -3.07
N THR A 9 -18.63 18.30 -3.79
CA THR A 9 -19.17 18.35 -5.14
C THR A 9 -20.53 17.69 -5.17
N ARG A 10 -21.53 18.41 -5.71
CA ARG A 10 -22.91 17.98 -5.79
C ARG A 10 -23.26 17.62 -7.24
N PHE A 11 -23.82 16.45 -7.43
CA PHE A 11 -24.35 15.97 -8.72
C PHE A 11 -25.85 15.76 -8.58
N VAL A 12 -26.62 16.23 -9.55
CA VAL A 12 -28.05 15.97 -9.66
C VAL A 12 -28.32 15.09 -10.88
N ARG A 13 -29.39 14.30 -10.81
CA ARG A 13 -29.79 13.44 -11.92
C ARG A 13 -29.97 14.24 -13.21
N ASN A 14 -29.44 13.72 -14.30
CA ASN A 14 -29.68 14.28 -15.63
C ASN A 14 -30.96 13.66 -16.23
N GLU A 15 -32.03 14.44 -16.29
CA GLU A 15 -33.32 14.01 -16.85
C GLU A 15 -33.23 13.65 -18.36
N ASN A 16 -32.21 14.15 -19.06
CA ASN A 16 -31.95 13.87 -20.47
C ASN A 16 -30.86 12.81 -20.70
N TYR A 17 -30.56 12.00 -19.68
CA TYR A 17 -29.55 10.95 -19.83
C TYR A 17 -30.02 9.90 -20.84
N TRP A 18 -29.17 9.55 -21.79
CA TRP A 18 -29.47 8.63 -22.90
C TRP A 18 -29.49 7.14 -22.53
N GLY A 19 -28.97 6.78 -21.33
CA GLY A 19 -28.97 5.43 -20.82
C GLY A 19 -30.10 5.17 -19.81
N GLU A 20 -29.94 4.16 -18.97
CA GLU A 20 -30.87 3.88 -17.88
C GLU A 20 -30.78 4.99 -16.82
N ALA A 21 -31.92 5.48 -16.36
CA ALA A 21 -31.99 6.58 -15.39
C ALA A 21 -31.29 6.18 -14.08
N PRO A 22 -30.40 7.03 -13.52
CA PRO A 22 -29.80 6.77 -12.21
C PRO A 22 -30.84 6.60 -11.11
N TYR A 23 -30.55 5.70 -10.16
CA TYR A 23 -31.44 5.42 -9.05
C TYR A 23 -31.60 6.61 -8.10
N TYR A 24 -30.51 7.34 -7.85
CA TYR A 24 -30.49 8.51 -6.95
C TYR A 24 -30.79 9.80 -7.71
N ASP A 25 -31.54 10.69 -7.06
CA ASP A 25 -31.81 12.04 -7.56
C ASP A 25 -30.59 12.95 -7.42
N GLU A 26 -29.82 12.72 -6.36
CA GLU A 26 -28.67 13.53 -6.00
C GLU A 26 -27.58 12.67 -5.37
N VAL A 27 -26.32 12.99 -5.67
CA VAL A 27 -25.12 12.44 -5.02
C VAL A 27 -24.22 13.60 -4.59
N VAL A 28 -23.84 13.64 -3.31
CA VAL A 28 -22.92 14.64 -2.76
C VAL A 28 -21.63 13.98 -2.35
N ILE A 29 -20.53 14.34 -3.00
CA ILE A 29 -19.18 13.85 -2.66
C ILE A 29 -18.53 14.88 -1.74
N LYS A 30 -18.41 14.55 -0.46
CA LYS A 30 -17.76 15.40 0.56
C LYS A 30 -16.24 15.20 0.56
N TYR A 31 -15.49 16.28 0.74
CA TYR A 31 -14.05 16.23 0.92
C TYR A 31 -13.71 16.23 2.41
N ILE A 32 -13.36 15.05 2.94
CA ILE A 32 -12.95 14.86 4.34
C ILE A 32 -11.52 14.27 4.33
N PRO A 33 -10.48 15.08 4.56
CA PRO A 33 -9.09 14.66 4.35
C PRO A 33 -8.61 13.60 5.36
N GLU A 34 -9.08 13.66 6.61
CA GLU A 34 -8.61 12.77 7.68
C GLU A 34 -9.41 11.47 7.76
N ALA A 35 -8.74 10.31 7.81
CA ALA A 35 -9.38 8.99 7.85
C ALA A 35 -10.31 8.82 9.07
N SER A 36 -9.87 9.24 10.27
CA SER A 36 -10.67 9.20 11.48
C SER A 36 -11.93 10.04 11.39
N SER A 37 -11.86 11.21 10.74
CA SER A 37 -13.01 12.06 10.51
C SER A 37 -14.00 11.44 9.50
N ARG A 38 -13.50 10.72 8.48
CA ARG A 38 -14.37 9.97 7.56
C ARG A 38 -15.13 8.85 8.27
N LEU A 39 -14.43 8.08 9.13
CA LEU A 39 -15.08 7.05 9.92
C LEU A 39 -16.14 7.64 10.85
N GLN A 40 -15.85 8.75 11.53
CA GLN A 40 -16.82 9.44 12.38
C GLN A 40 -18.03 9.95 11.59
N ALA A 41 -17.84 10.52 10.42
CA ALA A 41 -18.92 10.98 9.54
C ALA A 41 -19.84 9.82 9.11
N LEU A 42 -19.28 8.63 8.85
CA LEU A 42 -20.06 7.42 8.59
C LEU A 42 -20.84 6.96 9.83
N GLN A 43 -20.21 6.96 11.00
CA GLN A 43 -20.84 6.58 12.27
C GLN A 43 -22.01 7.47 12.66
N THR A 44 -21.92 8.77 12.36
CA THR A 44 -22.96 9.76 12.69
C THR A 44 -24.03 9.90 11.61
N GLY A 45 -23.90 9.19 10.49
CA GLY A 45 -24.81 9.33 9.35
C GLY A 45 -24.62 10.63 8.57
N GLU A 46 -23.51 11.32 8.74
CA GLU A 46 -23.18 12.51 7.94
C GLU A 46 -22.81 12.13 6.51
N VAL A 47 -22.25 10.93 6.30
CA VAL A 47 -22.04 10.30 5.01
C VAL A 47 -22.60 8.88 5.02
N ASP A 48 -23.14 8.44 3.90
CA ASP A 48 -23.74 7.12 3.73
C ASP A 48 -22.73 6.09 3.21
N LEU A 49 -21.65 6.54 2.59
CA LEU A 49 -20.67 5.69 1.91
C LEU A 49 -19.26 6.30 1.97
N ILE A 50 -18.27 5.46 2.26
CA ILE A 50 -16.86 5.75 2.02
C ILE A 50 -16.40 4.81 0.91
N TYR A 51 -16.00 5.35 -0.24
CA TYR A 51 -15.61 4.57 -1.41
C TYR A 51 -14.30 5.05 -2.01
N GLY A 52 -13.34 4.15 -2.13
CA GLY A 52 -12.05 4.40 -2.76
C GLY A 52 -10.89 3.71 -2.05
N ALA A 53 -9.74 3.67 -2.71
CA ALA A 53 -8.53 3.10 -2.16
C ALA A 53 -7.90 4.03 -1.10
N ASP A 54 -7.30 3.45 -0.07
CA ASP A 54 -6.55 4.14 1.00
C ASP A 54 -7.34 5.25 1.75
N LEU A 55 -8.68 5.22 1.72
CA LEU A 55 -9.52 6.18 2.44
C LEU A 55 -9.72 5.82 3.91
N LEU A 56 -9.67 4.54 4.25
CA LEU A 56 -9.66 4.02 5.62
C LEU A 56 -8.45 3.11 5.79
N SER A 57 -7.90 3.09 7.01
CA SER A 57 -6.97 2.03 7.40
C SER A 57 -7.74 0.71 7.55
N TYR A 58 -7.05 -0.42 7.55
CA TYR A 58 -7.70 -1.72 7.82
C TYR A 58 -8.24 -1.80 9.25
N ASP A 59 -7.62 -1.09 10.21
CA ASP A 59 -8.14 -0.97 11.57
C ASP A 59 -9.49 -0.21 11.58
N ASP A 60 -9.54 0.95 10.91
CA ASP A 60 -10.78 1.74 10.80
C ASP A 60 -11.87 0.97 10.05
N TYR A 61 -11.51 0.21 9.01
CA TYR A 61 -12.43 -0.64 8.28
C TYR A 61 -13.03 -1.74 9.18
N ASN A 62 -12.19 -2.45 9.94
CA ASN A 62 -12.65 -3.47 10.89
C ASN A 62 -13.50 -2.85 12.01
N GLN A 63 -13.16 -1.65 12.47
CA GLN A 63 -13.97 -0.90 13.43
C GLN A 63 -15.33 -0.54 12.81
N ALA A 64 -15.38 -0.06 11.56
CA ALA A 64 -16.64 0.24 10.88
C ALA A 64 -17.55 -0.99 10.79
N LEU A 65 -16.99 -2.16 10.42
CA LEU A 65 -17.76 -3.41 10.34
C LEU A 65 -18.30 -3.91 11.70
N SER A 66 -17.77 -3.42 12.82
CA SER A 66 -18.29 -3.75 14.15
C SER A 66 -19.53 -2.93 14.55
N LEU A 67 -19.92 -1.95 13.76
CA LEU A 67 -21.04 -1.06 14.01
C LEU A 67 -22.33 -1.61 13.39
N ASP A 68 -23.45 -1.43 14.09
CA ASP A 68 -24.76 -1.85 13.60
C ASP A 68 -25.15 -1.10 12.32
N GLY A 69 -25.59 -1.83 11.30
CA GLY A 69 -26.11 -1.27 10.05
C GLY A 69 -25.04 -0.79 9.07
N ILE A 70 -23.75 -1.05 9.35
CA ILE A 70 -22.65 -0.77 8.42
C ILE A 70 -22.17 -2.08 7.79
N GLU A 71 -22.13 -2.10 6.46
CA GLU A 71 -21.59 -3.18 5.66
C GLU A 71 -20.37 -2.69 4.89
N GLY A 72 -19.45 -3.60 4.61
CA GLY A 72 -18.24 -3.28 3.85
C GLY A 72 -17.85 -4.39 2.90
N ALA A 73 -17.22 -4.01 1.80
CA ALA A 73 -16.62 -4.92 0.84
C ALA A 73 -15.24 -4.42 0.43
N ILE A 74 -14.31 -5.34 0.24
CA ILE A 74 -12.99 -5.08 -0.35
C ILE A 74 -12.99 -5.68 -1.74
N ASN A 75 -12.53 -4.89 -2.72
CA ASN A 75 -12.45 -5.35 -4.11
C ASN A 75 -11.34 -6.41 -4.23
N ASP A 76 -11.67 -7.57 -4.78
CA ASP A 76 -10.72 -8.66 -5.06
C ASP A 76 -9.76 -8.35 -6.21
N GLY A 77 -10.01 -7.30 -6.98
CA GLY A 77 -9.15 -6.84 -8.06
C GLY A 77 -7.88 -6.16 -7.54
N ASN A 78 -6.81 -6.92 -7.33
CA ASN A 78 -5.49 -6.37 -7.01
C ASN A 78 -4.98 -5.51 -8.17
N THR A 79 -5.11 -4.20 -8.05
CA THR A 79 -4.68 -3.24 -9.08
C THR A 79 -3.40 -2.50 -8.72
N LEU A 80 -3.02 -2.53 -7.45
CA LEU A 80 -1.84 -1.84 -6.93
C LEU A 80 -0.90 -2.84 -6.24
N THR A 81 0.40 -2.62 -6.40
CA THR A 81 1.44 -3.38 -5.70
C THR A 81 2.28 -2.43 -4.85
N ARG A 82 2.41 -2.72 -3.55
CA ARG A 82 3.31 -1.97 -2.66
C ARG A 82 4.73 -2.49 -2.86
N ASN A 83 5.66 -1.59 -3.13
CA ASN A 83 7.03 -1.94 -3.49
C ASN A 83 8.04 -1.29 -2.56
N LEU A 84 9.08 -2.04 -2.20
CA LEU A 84 10.30 -1.51 -1.63
C LEU A 84 11.29 -1.23 -2.76
N VAL A 85 11.59 0.02 -3.02
CA VAL A 85 12.53 0.44 -4.08
C VAL A 85 13.92 0.58 -3.48
N LEU A 86 14.88 -0.17 -4.02
CA LEU A 86 16.28 -0.15 -3.59
C LEU A 86 17.10 0.76 -4.50
N ASN A 87 17.75 1.78 -3.93
CA ASN A 87 18.64 2.68 -4.68
C ASN A 87 19.99 1.99 -4.97
N ALA A 88 20.12 1.39 -6.14
CA ALA A 88 21.35 0.70 -6.55
C ALA A 88 22.56 1.62 -6.76
N SER A 89 22.39 2.94 -6.69
CA SER A 89 23.50 3.91 -6.75
C SER A 89 24.11 4.20 -5.37
N SER A 90 23.50 3.74 -4.27
CA SER A 90 24.10 3.89 -2.94
C SER A 90 25.21 2.86 -2.76
N GLU A 91 26.23 3.21 -1.95
CA GLU A 91 27.41 2.37 -1.71
C GLU A 91 27.04 0.95 -1.27
N ILE A 92 26.21 0.81 -0.25
CA ILE A 92 25.79 -0.50 0.29
C ILE A 92 24.90 -1.26 -0.70
N LEU A 93 23.93 -0.58 -1.31
CA LEU A 93 22.95 -1.21 -2.20
C LEU A 93 23.45 -1.35 -3.65
N SER A 94 24.67 -0.90 -3.98
CA SER A 94 25.31 -1.19 -5.28
C SER A 94 25.63 -2.68 -5.44
N ASP A 95 25.90 -3.39 -4.34
CA ASP A 95 26.13 -4.82 -4.34
C ASP A 95 24.82 -5.59 -4.58
N LEU A 96 24.82 -6.43 -5.62
CA LEU A 96 23.66 -7.26 -5.98
C LEU A 96 23.28 -8.24 -4.87
N LYS A 97 24.28 -8.82 -4.18
CA LYS A 97 24.05 -9.80 -3.10
C LYS A 97 23.33 -9.17 -1.92
N VAL A 98 23.65 -7.91 -1.57
CA VAL A 98 22.95 -7.17 -0.53
C VAL A 98 21.48 -6.94 -0.92
N ARG A 99 21.20 -6.54 -2.16
CA ARG A 99 19.82 -6.39 -2.63
C ARG A 99 19.04 -7.69 -2.64
N GLN A 100 19.68 -8.79 -3.05
CA GLN A 100 19.07 -10.13 -3.01
C GLN A 100 18.81 -10.59 -1.57
N ALA A 101 19.75 -10.33 -0.66
CA ALA A 101 19.57 -10.64 0.76
C ALA A 101 18.34 -9.93 1.35
N ILE A 102 18.15 -8.64 1.05
CA ILE A 102 16.96 -7.89 1.47
C ILE A 102 15.70 -8.54 0.91
N ALA A 103 15.69 -8.95 -0.37
CA ALA A 103 14.53 -9.59 -0.98
C ALA A 103 14.16 -10.93 -0.31
N TYR A 104 15.14 -11.71 0.14
CA TYR A 104 14.90 -12.94 0.91
C TYR A 104 14.56 -12.70 2.38
N ALA A 105 15.01 -11.59 2.97
CA ALA A 105 14.77 -11.28 4.39
C ALA A 105 13.35 -10.74 4.67
N VAL A 106 12.64 -10.26 3.65
CA VAL A 106 11.29 -9.70 3.81
C VAL A 106 10.23 -10.81 3.85
N ASN A 107 9.63 -11.02 5.02
CA ASN A 107 8.51 -11.96 5.18
C ASN A 107 7.19 -11.29 4.74
N LYS A 108 6.90 -11.36 3.46
CA LYS A 108 5.71 -10.75 2.86
C LYS A 108 4.40 -11.34 3.39
N GLU A 109 4.38 -12.64 3.70
CA GLU A 109 3.20 -13.31 4.24
C GLU A 109 2.87 -12.81 5.65
N GLU A 110 3.87 -12.64 6.49
CA GLU A 110 3.68 -12.14 7.85
C GLU A 110 3.26 -10.67 7.85
N ILE A 111 3.82 -9.86 6.94
CA ILE A 111 3.40 -8.48 6.74
C ILE A 111 1.92 -8.40 6.33
N THR A 112 1.48 -9.18 5.34
CA THR A 112 0.09 -9.16 4.89
C THR A 112 -0.87 -9.68 5.95
N LYS A 113 -0.50 -10.70 6.71
CA LYS A 113 -1.34 -11.20 7.82
C LYS A 113 -1.38 -10.24 9.01
N GLY A 114 -0.23 -9.67 9.38
CA GLY A 114 -0.10 -8.86 10.59
C GLY A 114 -0.53 -7.41 10.44
N LEU A 115 -0.28 -6.80 9.27
CA LEU A 115 -0.58 -5.38 9.05
C LEU A 115 -1.85 -5.13 8.23
N THR A 116 -2.25 -6.10 7.40
CA THR A 116 -3.42 -5.93 6.53
C THR A 116 -4.54 -6.93 6.83
N TYR A 117 -4.47 -7.64 7.95
CA TYR A 117 -5.46 -8.64 8.37
C TYR A 117 -5.74 -9.72 7.31
N GLY A 118 -4.81 -9.91 6.37
CA GLY A 118 -4.99 -10.81 5.23
C GLY A 118 -5.85 -10.25 4.09
N TYR A 119 -6.26 -8.99 4.15
CA TYR A 119 -6.98 -8.32 3.06
C TYR A 119 -6.09 -8.08 1.83
N GLU A 120 -4.78 -7.97 2.01
CA GLU A 120 -3.82 -7.94 0.91
C GLU A 120 -3.14 -9.30 0.75
N THR A 121 -2.67 -9.60 -0.45
CA THR A 121 -1.94 -10.84 -0.76
C THR A 121 -0.45 -10.56 -0.96
N PRO A 122 0.45 -11.49 -0.56
CA PRO A 122 1.89 -11.35 -0.81
C PRO A 122 2.17 -11.19 -2.31
N ALA A 123 2.81 -10.09 -2.69
CA ALA A 123 3.17 -9.85 -4.08
C ALA A 123 4.34 -10.75 -4.52
N THR A 124 4.19 -11.40 -5.66
CA THR A 124 5.24 -12.21 -6.32
C THR A 124 5.92 -11.47 -7.47
N SER A 125 5.35 -10.36 -7.91
CA SER A 125 5.82 -9.55 -9.02
C SER A 125 5.58 -8.06 -8.78
N LEU A 126 6.20 -7.22 -9.63
CA LEU A 126 5.99 -5.77 -9.63
C LEU A 126 4.55 -5.40 -10.05
N PHE A 127 3.95 -6.21 -10.92
CA PHE A 127 2.62 -5.95 -11.46
C PHE A 127 1.57 -6.81 -10.77
N ALA A 128 0.40 -6.25 -10.56
CA ALA A 128 -0.72 -6.96 -9.98
C ALA A 128 -1.17 -8.12 -10.88
N PRO A 129 -1.63 -9.26 -10.32
CA PRO A 129 -1.98 -10.45 -11.11
C PRO A 129 -3.08 -10.24 -12.16
N GLY A 130 -3.93 -9.24 -12.02
CA GLY A 130 -4.98 -8.92 -12.98
C GLY A 130 -4.59 -7.90 -14.05
N ALA A 131 -3.34 -7.40 -14.03
CA ALA A 131 -2.90 -6.42 -15.02
C ALA A 131 -2.71 -7.06 -16.40
N PRO A 132 -2.95 -6.32 -17.49
CA PRO A 132 -2.68 -6.82 -18.85
C PRO A 132 -1.21 -7.25 -19.00
N TYR A 133 -0.97 -8.34 -19.72
CA TYR A 133 0.38 -8.86 -20.03
C TYR A 133 1.20 -9.33 -18.80
N THR A 134 0.55 -9.70 -17.70
CA THR A 134 1.22 -10.24 -16.50
C THR A 134 1.23 -11.76 -16.43
N ASP A 135 0.70 -12.45 -17.43
CA ASP A 135 0.73 -13.91 -17.55
C ASP A 135 2.13 -14.39 -18.01
N ILE A 136 3.10 -14.20 -17.12
CA ILE A 136 4.51 -14.58 -17.33
C ILE A 136 5.02 -15.44 -16.18
N THR A 137 5.93 -16.37 -16.51
CA THR A 137 6.62 -17.15 -15.49
C THR A 137 7.89 -16.42 -15.06
N TYR A 138 8.03 -16.15 -13.78
CA TYR A 138 9.20 -15.49 -13.20
C TYR A 138 10.32 -16.51 -12.91
N ASN A 139 11.57 -16.13 -13.16
CA ASN A 139 12.73 -16.96 -12.81
C ASN A 139 12.96 -17.04 -11.29
N SER A 140 12.45 -16.08 -10.52
CA SER A 140 12.52 -16.05 -9.06
C SER A 140 11.35 -15.26 -8.49
N THR A 141 10.77 -15.77 -7.41
CA THR A 141 9.68 -15.09 -6.65
C THR A 141 10.18 -14.52 -5.32
N TRP A 142 11.44 -14.68 -4.97
CA TRP A 142 12.05 -14.16 -3.73
C TRP A 142 11.24 -14.54 -2.48
N SER A 143 11.03 -15.85 -2.27
CA SER A 143 10.39 -16.38 -1.08
C SER A 143 11.24 -16.08 0.17
N TYR A 144 10.58 -15.84 1.30
CA TYR A 144 11.25 -15.59 2.58
C TYR A 144 12.19 -16.72 2.97
N ASP A 145 13.47 -16.39 3.19
CA ASP A 145 14.54 -17.33 3.55
C ASP A 145 15.69 -16.57 4.24
N LEU A 146 15.67 -16.56 5.58
CA LEU A 146 16.69 -15.87 6.38
C LEU A 146 18.07 -16.49 6.26
N ASP A 147 18.18 -17.80 6.09
CA ASP A 147 19.46 -18.48 5.99
C ASP A 147 20.16 -18.08 4.69
N LYS A 148 19.40 -18.04 3.61
CA LYS A 148 19.89 -17.56 2.33
C LYS A 148 20.23 -16.07 2.34
N ALA A 149 19.41 -15.25 3.00
CA ALA A 149 19.71 -13.82 3.18
C ALA A 149 21.02 -13.62 3.94
N ASN A 150 21.23 -14.35 5.03
CA ASN A 150 22.45 -14.29 5.81
C ASN A 150 23.66 -14.76 5.01
N ALA A 151 23.56 -15.87 4.29
CA ALA A 151 24.65 -16.39 3.44
C ALA A 151 25.06 -15.36 2.37
N LEU A 152 24.10 -14.68 1.73
CA LEU A 152 24.37 -13.64 0.74
C LEU A 152 25.06 -12.42 1.35
N LEU A 153 24.74 -12.03 2.58
CA LEU A 153 25.43 -10.96 3.27
C LEU A 153 26.84 -11.34 3.67
N ASP A 154 27.08 -12.59 4.12
CA ASP A 154 28.40 -13.11 4.41
C ASP A 154 29.26 -13.14 3.14
N GLU A 155 28.72 -13.63 2.02
CA GLU A 155 29.39 -13.62 0.72
C GLU A 155 29.70 -12.20 0.18
N ALA A 156 28.90 -11.20 0.58
CA ALA A 156 29.14 -9.79 0.26
C ALA A 156 30.16 -9.13 1.20
N GLY A 157 30.66 -9.87 2.22
CA GLY A 157 31.62 -9.42 3.21
C GLY A 157 31.01 -8.68 4.41
N TRP A 158 29.69 -8.71 4.56
CA TRP A 158 28.99 -8.14 5.72
C TRP A 158 28.88 -9.17 6.84
N VAL A 159 29.82 -9.20 7.76
CA VAL A 159 29.94 -10.19 8.84
C VAL A 159 29.22 -9.70 10.09
N MET A 160 28.56 -10.61 10.79
CA MET A 160 27.89 -10.31 12.05
C MET A 160 28.92 -9.94 13.14
N ASN A 161 28.75 -8.79 13.75
CA ASN A 161 29.48 -8.41 14.94
C ASN A 161 28.68 -8.84 16.17
N GLU A 162 29.13 -9.91 16.84
CA GLU A 162 28.46 -10.52 17.98
C GLU A 162 28.27 -9.57 19.18
N SER A 163 29.12 -8.55 19.30
CA SER A 163 29.02 -7.58 20.41
C SER A 163 27.97 -6.51 20.18
N THR A 164 27.69 -6.16 18.94
CA THR A 164 26.71 -5.11 18.57
C THR A 164 25.41 -5.69 18.01
N GLY A 165 25.42 -6.95 17.55
CA GLY A 165 24.30 -7.55 16.85
C GLY A 165 24.05 -6.96 15.46
N ILE A 166 25.00 -6.17 14.93
CA ILE A 166 24.88 -5.50 13.63
C ILE A 166 25.95 -6.05 12.70
N ARG A 167 25.63 -6.24 11.43
CA ARG A 167 26.61 -6.66 10.42
C ARG A 167 27.52 -5.50 10.06
N GLU A 168 28.80 -5.81 9.86
CA GLU A 168 29.86 -4.84 9.56
C GLU A 168 30.75 -5.32 8.41
N LYS A 169 31.26 -4.37 7.64
CA LYS A 169 32.25 -4.58 6.58
C LYS A 169 33.25 -3.43 6.60
N ASP A 170 34.55 -3.76 6.66
CA ASP A 170 35.64 -2.76 6.67
C ASP A 170 35.48 -1.67 7.73
N GLY A 171 34.89 -1.99 8.91
CA GLY A 171 34.61 -1.07 9.99
C GLY A 171 33.35 -0.23 9.81
N GLN A 172 32.60 -0.42 8.74
CA GLN A 172 31.32 0.24 8.50
C GLN A 172 30.16 -0.68 8.91
N GLN A 173 29.20 -0.15 9.63
CA GLN A 173 27.96 -0.88 9.97
C GLN A 173 27.00 -0.92 8.79
N LEU A 174 26.30 -2.06 8.63
CA LEU A 174 25.21 -2.20 7.66
C LEU A 174 23.99 -1.41 8.14
N SER A 175 23.88 -0.19 7.67
CA SER A 175 22.77 0.72 8.01
C SER A 175 22.12 1.28 6.75
N LEU A 176 20.79 1.20 6.67
CA LEU A 176 20.00 1.67 5.54
C LEU A 176 18.95 2.66 6.03
N ASN A 177 18.77 3.75 5.30
CA ASN A 177 17.68 4.70 5.54
C ASN A 177 16.48 4.33 4.67
N LEU A 178 15.34 4.06 5.33
CA LEU A 178 14.07 3.85 4.64
C LEU A 178 13.26 5.14 4.67
N SER A 179 12.88 5.64 3.49
CA SER A 179 11.92 6.74 3.35
C SER A 179 10.56 6.18 2.95
N LEU A 180 9.53 6.53 3.69
CA LEU A 180 8.15 6.22 3.34
C LEU A 180 7.58 7.41 2.57
N ILE A 181 7.25 7.20 1.30
CA ILE A 181 6.52 8.17 0.49
C ILE A 181 5.04 7.88 0.72
N HIS A 182 4.34 8.80 1.39
CA HIS A 182 2.89 8.77 1.41
C HIS A 182 2.38 9.15 0.02
N ILE A 183 1.71 8.22 -0.67
CA ILE A 183 1.10 8.42 -2.00
C ILE A 183 0.00 9.51 -1.95
N SER A 184 -0.38 9.97 -0.76
CA SER A 184 -1.44 10.94 -0.53
C SER A 184 -1.07 12.41 -0.67
N GLU A 185 0.19 12.77 -0.96
CA GLU A 185 0.51 14.15 -1.35
C GLU A 185 0.22 14.37 -2.83
N PRO A 186 -0.79 15.20 -3.18
CA PRO A 186 -0.94 15.62 -4.56
C PRO A 186 0.32 16.38 -4.93
N THR A 187 1.06 15.87 -5.92
CA THR A 187 2.17 16.58 -6.53
C THR A 187 1.65 17.95 -7.01
N ARG A 188 1.90 19.00 -6.23
CA ARG A 188 1.75 20.37 -6.70
C ARG A 188 2.66 20.52 -7.92
N ARG A 189 2.07 20.45 -9.11
CA ARG A 189 2.73 20.95 -10.30
C ARG A 189 2.98 22.44 -10.04
N ARG A 190 4.23 22.78 -9.75
CA ARG A 190 4.68 24.16 -9.86
C ARG A 190 4.66 24.48 -11.36
N GLY A 191 3.69 25.30 -11.76
CA GLY A 191 3.69 25.97 -13.05
C GLY A 191 4.77 27.05 -13.10
#